data_bc33dcae62f0f4ad515fc97534874b68
#
_entry.id   bc33dcae62f0f4ad515fc97534874b68
#
_cell.length_a   1.000
_cell.length_b   1.000
_cell.length_c   1.000
_cell.angle_alpha   90.00
_cell.angle_beta   90.00
_cell.angle_gamma   90.00
#
_symmetry.space_group_name_H-M   'P 1'
#
loop_
_entity.id
_entity.type
_entity.pdbx_description
1 polymer ?
#
loop_
_entity_poly.entity_id
_entity_poly.type
_entity_poly.pdbx_seq_one_letter_code
_entity_poly.pdbx_strand_id
1 'polypeptide(L)'
;MSGPTLITLDASAPLEDVNKILERDGGVIIANFLPMDIISKAMKDVDVLFARRKRFEMDSSAKQELGADFFPEGTQRVYGLLGKIPDFIINVMRHELWRGVMDHFLSDEFFAYTGDKLIPQRSGYMLASTAALRIGPGAEPQPLHRDQLKFQTRPDPSNPLFTPMVGCLVAGTNCTFKNGATAVIPGSHLWAPDRIPKKEECCYAEMAPGSALFTLGSTYHGAGKNVCEPTDPDAVRTILGCFGQRDYYRPDQDEVFSTPLEIARSLPEDILKVAGWYKSVGGGGYVEDHQHPVDFLRQGIWK
;
A
#
# COMPACT_ATOMS: atom_id res chain seq x y z
N MET A 1 5.07 0.91 32.69
CA MET A 1 4.21 0.37 31.62
C MET A 1 5.05 0.30 30.37
N SER A 2 5.14 -0.84 29.70
CA SER A 2 5.80 -0.94 28.40
C SER A 2 5.05 -0.02 27.41
N GLY A 3 5.79 0.72 26.59
CA GLY A 3 5.19 1.56 25.54
C GLY A 3 4.40 0.75 24.52
N PRO A 4 3.70 1.41 23.57
CA PRO A 4 2.97 0.74 22.52
C PRO A 4 3.92 -0.13 21.68
N THR A 5 3.44 -1.30 21.24
CA THR A 5 4.22 -2.23 20.41
C THR A 5 3.36 -2.75 19.27
N LEU A 6 3.96 -2.98 18.10
CA LEU A 6 3.34 -3.75 17.03
C LEU A 6 3.52 -5.24 17.29
N ILE A 7 2.49 -5.99 17.00
CA ILE A 7 2.57 -7.46 17.01
C ILE A 7 3.27 -7.93 15.73
N THR A 8 4.16 -8.89 15.88
CA THR A 8 4.78 -9.60 14.77
C THR A 8 4.27 -11.04 14.75
N LEU A 9 3.73 -11.45 13.60
CA LEU A 9 3.38 -12.84 13.30
C LEU A 9 4.30 -13.37 12.21
N ASP A 10 4.42 -14.68 12.13
CA ASP A 10 5.09 -15.35 11.00
C ASP A 10 4.12 -15.44 9.80
N ALA A 11 4.66 -15.52 8.57
CA ALA A 11 3.86 -15.65 7.35
C ALA A 11 2.98 -16.93 7.30
N SER A 12 3.27 -17.91 8.14
CA SER A 12 2.46 -19.12 8.31
C SER A 12 1.28 -18.94 9.28
N ALA A 13 1.13 -17.76 9.90
CA ALA A 13 0.03 -17.48 10.81
C ALA A 13 -1.33 -17.57 10.11
N PRO A 14 -2.39 -18.06 10.80
CA PRO A 14 -3.73 -18.05 10.24
C PRO A 14 -4.19 -16.63 9.88
N LEU A 15 -4.84 -16.47 8.74
CA LEU A 15 -5.38 -15.18 8.27
C LEU A 15 -6.31 -14.53 9.32
N GLU A 16 -7.10 -15.36 10.03
CA GLU A 16 -7.99 -14.87 11.08
C GLU A 16 -7.24 -14.15 12.21
N ASP A 17 -6.06 -14.64 12.59
CA ASP A 17 -5.25 -14.00 13.63
C ASP A 17 -4.64 -12.69 13.14
N VAL A 18 -4.22 -12.62 11.88
CA VAL A 18 -3.76 -11.38 11.23
C VAL A 18 -4.87 -10.34 11.21
N ASN A 19 -6.08 -10.72 10.78
CA ASN A 19 -7.23 -9.82 10.71
C ASN A 19 -7.63 -9.30 12.09
N LYS A 20 -7.69 -10.16 13.12
CA LYS A 20 -7.98 -9.75 14.51
C LYS A 20 -7.01 -8.70 15.04
N ILE A 21 -5.71 -8.84 14.72
CA ILE A 21 -4.70 -7.84 15.13
C ILE A 21 -4.91 -6.54 14.36
N LEU A 22 -5.17 -6.58 13.05
CA LEU A 22 -5.46 -5.40 12.25
C LEU A 22 -6.74 -4.68 12.74
N GLU A 23 -7.79 -5.42 13.08
CA GLU A 23 -9.02 -4.85 13.66
C GLU A 23 -8.78 -4.15 15.00
N ARG A 24 -7.90 -4.70 15.84
CA ARG A 24 -7.59 -4.14 17.15
C ARG A 24 -6.58 -3.00 17.11
N ASP A 25 -5.48 -3.19 16.36
CA ASP A 25 -4.30 -2.31 16.40
C ASP A 25 -4.16 -1.44 15.15
N GLY A 26 -4.83 -1.78 14.04
CA GLY A 26 -4.70 -1.08 12.78
C GLY A 26 -3.37 -1.34 12.05
N GLY A 27 -2.47 -2.13 12.64
CA GLY A 27 -1.18 -2.47 12.06
C GLY A 27 -0.63 -3.79 12.60
N VAL A 28 0.06 -4.55 11.74
CA VAL A 28 0.71 -5.83 12.09
C VAL A 28 1.95 -6.05 11.23
N ILE A 29 2.99 -6.62 11.81
CA ILE A 29 4.18 -7.06 11.06
C ILE A 29 4.04 -8.56 10.77
N ILE A 30 4.30 -8.94 9.53
CA ILE A 30 4.39 -10.33 9.08
C ILE A 30 5.86 -10.65 8.77
N ALA A 31 6.50 -11.41 9.62
CA ALA A 31 7.85 -11.90 9.40
C ALA A 31 7.86 -12.98 8.31
N ASN A 32 8.95 -13.07 7.54
CA ASN A 32 9.12 -14.05 6.46
C ASN A 32 8.01 -14.00 5.39
N PHE A 33 7.45 -12.81 5.16
CA PHE A 33 6.35 -12.61 4.21
C PHE A 33 6.74 -12.97 2.78
N LEU A 34 7.94 -12.58 2.33
CA LEU A 34 8.49 -13.02 1.04
C LEU A 34 9.88 -13.64 1.21
N PRO A 35 10.22 -14.66 0.40
CA PRO A 35 11.53 -15.29 0.43
C PRO A 35 12.63 -14.35 -0.07
N MET A 36 13.86 -14.56 0.41
CA MET A 36 15.00 -13.65 0.19
C MET A 36 15.50 -13.60 -1.25
N ASP A 37 15.24 -14.61 -2.07
CA ASP A 37 15.57 -14.59 -3.49
C ASP A 37 14.69 -13.58 -4.24
N ILE A 38 13.39 -13.52 -3.93
CA ILE A 38 12.45 -12.51 -4.46
C ILE A 38 12.89 -11.11 -4.04
N ILE A 39 13.21 -10.90 -2.76
CA ILE A 39 13.68 -9.61 -2.23
C ILE A 39 14.99 -9.18 -2.90
N SER A 40 15.96 -10.09 -2.99
CA SER A 40 17.27 -9.79 -3.57
C SER A 40 17.17 -9.42 -5.06
N LYS A 41 16.28 -10.08 -5.81
CA LYS A 41 15.98 -9.72 -7.20
C LYS A 41 15.33 -8.34 -7.27
N ALA A 42 14.27 -8.12 -6.49
CA ALA A 42 13.55 -6.84 -6.46
C ALA A 42 14.47 -5.66 -6.12
N MET A 43 15.37 -5.84 -5.14
CA MET A 43 16.30 -4.80 -4.74
C MET A 43 17.31 -4.45 -5.84
N LYS A 44 17.84 -5.44 -6.58
CA LYS A 44 18.70 -5.17 -7.75
C LYS A 44 17.96 -4.36 -8.82
N ASP A 45 16.72 -4.73 -9.12
CA ASP A 45 15.91 -4.03 -10.12
C ASP A 45 15.58 -2.60 -9.67
N VAL A 46 15.22 -2.41 -8.41
CA VAL A 46 14.89 -1.10 -7.82
C VAL A 46 16.12 -0.19 -7.75
N ASP A 47 17.32 -0.72 -7.48
CA ASP A 47 18.57 0.06 -7.48
C ASP A 47 18.82 0.69 -8.85
N VAL A 48 18.57 -0.05 -9.94
CA VAL A 48 18.65 0.48 -11.31
C VAL A 48 17.62 1.58 -11.53
N LEU A 49 16.41 1.41 -11.02
CA LEU A 49 15.34 2.42 -11.15
C LEU A 49 15.68 3.70 -10.37
N PHE A 50 16.22 3.60 -9.16
CA PHE A 50 16.67 4.78 -8.41
C PHE A 50 17.83 5.50 -9.08
N ALA A 51 18.80 4.77 -9.64
CA ALA A 51 19.95 5.34 -10.35
C ALA A 51 19.54 6.10 -11.64
N ARG A 52 18.49 5.62 -12.34
CA ARG A 52 18.00 6.23 -13.61
C ARG A 52 16.97 7.32 -13.40
N ARG A 53 16.52 7.54 -12.19
CA ARG A 53 15.38 8.42 -11.91
C ARG A 53 15.70 9.85 -12.27
N LYS A 54 14.88 10.44 -13.16
CA LYS A 54 14.73 11.89 -13.25
C LYS A 54 13.95 12.36 -12.01
N ARG A 55 14.49 13.32 -11.27
CA ARG A 55 13.81 13.90 -10.12
C ARG A 55 12.67 14.76 -10.65
N PHE A 56 11.44 14.24 -10.56
CA PHE A 56 10.25 15.08 -10.76
C PHE A 56 10.00 15.83 -9.44
N GLU A 57 9.86 17.13 -9.54
CA GLU A 57 9.35 17.90 -8.43
C GLU A 57 7.88 17.55 -8.21
N MET A 58 7.47 17.51 -6.95
CA MET A 58 6.06 17.44 -6.62
C MET A 58 5.38 18.70 -7.12
N ASP A 59 4.26 18.58 -7.82
CA ASP A 59 3.56 19.76 -8.31
C ASP A 59 3.03 20.64 -7.16
N SER A 60 2.66 21.87 -7.48
CA SER A 60 2.25 22.85 -6.47
C SER A 60 0.97 22.47 -5.74
N SER A 61 0.03 21.78 -6.40
CA SER A 61 -1.22 21.33 -5.79
C SER A 61 -0.96 20.23 -4.75
N ALA A 62 -0.11 19.26 -5.08
CA ALA A 62 0.28 18.20 -4.15
C ALA A 62 1.05 18.76 -2.93
N LYS A 63 1.89 19.77 -3.12
CA LYS A 63 2.56 20.46 -2.00
C LYS A 63 1.56 21.19 -1.09
N GLN A 64 0.51 21.76 -1.66
CA GLN A 64 -0.55 22.43 -0.90
C GLN A 64 -1.43 21.43 -0.14
N GLU A 65 -1.76 20.30 -0.74
CA GLU A 65 -2.62 19.27 -0.14
C GLU A 65 -1.93 18.47 0.96
N LEU A 66 -0.68 18.05 0.72
CA LEU A 66 0.06 17.15 1.61
C LEU A 66 1.01 17.87 2.57
N GLY A 67 1.29 19.14 2.31
CA GLY A 67 2.37 19.90 2.96
C GLY A 67 3.70 19.77 2.22
N ALA A 68 4.47 20.86 2.22
CA ALA A 68 5.74 20.91 1.49
C ALA A 68 6.75 19.86 1.98
N ASP A 69 6.68 19.51 3.27
CA ASP A 69 7.62 18.60 3.93
C ASP A 69 7.09 17.17 4.03
N PHE A 70 5.99 16.86 3.37
CA PHE A 70 5.40 15.50 3.42
C PHE A 70 6.40 14.42 2.98
N PHE A 71 7.25 14.75 2.01
CA PHE A 71 8.37 13.92 1.60
C PHE A 71 9.68 14.67 1.90
N PRO A 72 10.30 14.45 3.06
CA PRO A 72 11.50 15.13 3.47
C PRO A 72 12.66 14.99 2.47
N GLU A 73 13.59 15.94 2.51
CA GLU A 73 14.85 15.83 1.78
C GLU A 73 15.58 14.54 2.18
N GLY A 74 16.30 13.94 1.24
CA GLY A 74 16.94 12.63 1.45
C GLY A 74 16.03 11.42 1.18
N THR A 75 14.76 11.65 0.83
CA THR A 75 13.86 10.56 0.41
C THR A 75 13.84 10.42 -1.11
N GLN A 76 13.85 9.18 -1.60
CA GLN A 76 13.69 8.83 -3.01
C GLN A 76 12.47 7.95 -3.18
N ARG A 77 11.78 8.09 -4.32
CA ARG A 77 10.55 7.34 -4.61
C ARG A 77 10.52 6.91 -6.06
N VAL A 78 10.05 5.69 -6.31
CA VAL A 78 9.75 5.17 -7.64
C VAL A 78 8.36 4.57 -7.57
N TYR A 79 7.44 5.05 -8.38
CA TYR A 79 6.06 4.57 -8.47
C TYR A 79 5.86 3.67 -9.69
N GLY A 80 4.72 2.96 -9.74
CA GLY A 80 4.35 2.10 -10.86
C GLY A 80 5.23 0.87 -10.95
N LEU A 81 5.43 0.18 -9.83
CA LEU A 81 6.29 -1.00 -9.77
C LEU A 81 5.69 -2.17 -10.53
N LEU A 82 4.37 -2.26 -10.69
CA LEU A 82 3.74 -3.29 -11.51
C LEU A 82 4.26 -3.26 -12.95
N GLY A 83 4.40 -2.06 -13.53
CA GLY A 83 4.94 -1.88 -14.88
C GLY A 83 6.47 -1.96 -14.99
N LYS A 84 7.20 -1.97 -13.88
CA LYS A 84 8.66 -1.86 -13.83
C LYS A 84 9.35 -3.11 -13.31
N ILE A 85 8.78 -3.73 -12.28
CA ILE A 85 9.27 -4.96 -11.65
C ILE A 85 8.07 -5.89 -11.38
N PRO A 86 7.33 -6.31 -12.42
CA PRO A 86 6.08 -7.06 -12.28
C PRO A 86 6.22 -8.32 -11.43
N ASP A 87 7.32 -9.06 -11.54
CA ASP A 87 7.54 -10.29 -10.77
C ASP A 87 7.40 -10.07 -9.26
N PHE A 88 7.98 -8.98 -8.74
CA PHE A 88 7.86 -8.66 -7.32
C PHE A 88 6.41 -8.40 -6.92
N ILE A 89 5.72 -7.54 -7.64
CA ILE A 89 4.33 -7.16 -7.34
C ILE A 89 3.40 -8.37 -7.47
N ILE A 90 3.60 -9.23 -8.48
CA ILE A 90 2.84 -10.47 -8.64
C ILE A 90 3.02 -11.39 -7.43
N ASN A 91 4.25 -11.55 -6.91
CA ASN A 91 4.49 -12.36 -5.71
C ASN A 91 3.76 -11.80 -4.49
N VAL A 92 3.79 -10.46 -4.29
CA VAL A 92 3.02 -9.83 -3.21
C VAL A 92 1.52 -10.07 -3.38
N MET A 93 0.96 -9.75 -4.57
CA MET A 93 -0.48 -9.86 -4.84
C MET A 93 -1.00 -11.29 -4.77
N ARG A 94 -0.16 -12.30 -5.00
CA ARG A 94 -0.53 -13.72 -4.90
C ARG A 94 -0.32 -14.33 -3.54
N HIS A 95 0.32 -13.60 -2.62
CA HIS A 95 0.49 -14.08 -1.25
C HIS A 95 -0.88 -14.20 -0.57
N GLU A 96 -1.15 -15.35 0.07
CA GLU A 96 -2.47 -15.65 0.66
C GLU A 96 -2.88 -14.62 1.70
N LEU A 97 -1.96 -14.18 2.58
CA LEU A 97 -2.24 -13.16 3.56
C LEU A 97 -2.56 -11.81 2.92
N TRP A 98 -1.86 -11.42 1.83
CA TRP A 98 -2.18 -10.16 1.14
C TRP A 98 -3.61 -10.22 0.58
N ARG A 99 -3.95 -11.28 -0.16
CA ARG A 99 -5.29 -11.46 -0.74
C ARG A 99 -6.37 -11.49 0.34
N GLY A 100 -6.12 -12.27 1.39
CA GLY A 100 -7.10 -12.44 2.47
C GLY A 100 -7.35 -11.15 3.26
N VAL A 101 -6.31 -10.39 3.56
CA VAL A 101 -6.43 -9.08 4.22
C VAL A 101 -7.16 -8.08 3.33
N MET A 102 -6.79 -7.99 2.02
CA MET A 102 -7.47 -7.08 1.09
C MET A 102 -8.94 -7.44 0.96
N ASP A 103 -9.27 -8.72 0.84
CA ASP A 103 -10.65 -9.19 0.73
C ASP A 103 -11.46 -8.87 1.99
N HIS A 104 -10.90 -9.14 3.16
CA HIS A 104 -11.57 -8.92 4.45
C HIS A 104 -11.92 -7.44 4.71
N PHE A 105 -11.00 -6.52 4.42
CA PHE A 105 -11.19 -5.11 4.75
C PHE A 105 -11.77 -4.26 3.61
N LEU A 106 -11.66 -4.71 2.36
CA LEU A 106 -11.94 -3.88 1.19
C LEU A 106 -13.10 -4.40 0.32
N SER A 107 -13.63 -5.59 0.59
CA SER A 107 -14.77 -6.14 -0.13
C SER A 107 -16.01 -6.11 0.73
N ASP A 108 -17.16 -5.80 0.11
CA ASP A 108 -18.46 -5.84 0.77
C ASP A 108 -19.46 -6.67 -0.04
N GLU A 109 -20.34 -7.40 0.63
CA GLU A 109 -21.50 -8.04 0.04
C GLU A 109 -22.75 -7.26 0.39
N PHE A 110 -23.56 -6.95 -0.61
CA PHE A 110 -24.78 -6.18 -0.44
C PHE A 110 -25.81 -6.55 -1.49
N PHE A 111 -27.03 -6.04 -1.32
CA PHE A 111 -28.10 -6.21 -2.28
C PHE A 111 -28.49 -4.88 -2.90
N ALA A 112 -28.81 -4.89 -4.20
CA ALA A 112 -29.32 -3.74 -4.91
C ALA A 112 -30.56 -4.12 -5.72
N TYR A 113 -31.54 -3.21 -5.81
CA TYR A 113 -32.67 -3.39 -6.69
C TYR A 113 -32.35 -2.91 -8.11
N THR A 114 -32.73 -3.73 -9.11
CA THR A 114 -32.77 -3.31 -10.51
C THR A 114 -34.21 -3.54 -10.99
N GLY A 115 -34.95 -2.45 -11.11
CA GLY A 115 -36.42 -2.53 -11.23
C GLY A 115 -37.01 -3.13 -9.95
N ASP A 116 -37.73 -4.22 -10.08
CA ASP A 116 -38.37 -4.99 -8.99
C ASP A 116 -37.50 -6.21 -8.52
N LYS A 117 -36.36 -6.41 -9.14
CA LYS A 117 -35.47 -7.56 -8.85
C LYS A 117 -34.39 -7.17 -7.86
N LEU A 118 -34.34 -7.88 -6.74
CA LEU A 118 -33.25 -7.81 -5.77
C LEU A 118 -32.08 -8.65 -6.28
N ILE A 119 -30.93 -8.01 -6.51
CA ILE A 119 -29.74 -8.65 -7.07
C ILE A 119 -28.62 -8.60 -6.03
N PRO A 120 -28.01 -9.75 -5.68
CA PRO A 120 -26.82 -9.77 -4.84
C PRO A 120 -25.66 -9.12 -5.59
N GLN A 121 -24.90 -8.30 -4.89
CA GLN A 121 -23.74 -7.59 -5.40
C GLN A 121 -22.54 -7.87 -4.47
N ARG A 122 -21.34 -7.81 -5.02
CA ARG A 122 -20.10 -7.83 -4.26
C ARG A 122 -19.13 -6.82 -4.84
N SER A 123 -18.68 -5.89 -4.02
CA SER A 123 -17.52 -5.07 -4.36
C SER A 123 -16.24 -5.87 -4.15
N GLY A 124 -15.17 -5.45 -4.79
CA GLY A 124 -13.86 -6.05 -4.66
C GLY A 124 -12.81 -5.04 -4.21
N TYR A 125 -11.55 -5.41 -4.43
CA TYR A 125 -10.41 -4.55 -4.20
C TYR A 125 -9.54 -4.45 -5.46
N MET A 126 -8.78 -3.36 -5.53
CA MET A 126 -7.80 -3.11 -6.59
C MET A 126 -6.52 -2.51 -6.02
N LEU A 127 -5.47 -2.44 -6.82
CA LEU A 127 -4.26 -1.68 -6.47
C LEU A 127 -4.59 -0.18 -6.34
N ALA A 128 -4.16 0.41 -5.23
CA ALA A 128 -4.18 1.85 -5.02
C ALA A 128 -2.89 2.50 -5.56
N SER A 129 -1.76 1.89 -5.25
CA SER A 129 -0.45 2.29 -5.75
C SER A 129 0.60 1.21 -5.47
N THR A 130 1.68 1.26 -6.25
CA THR A 130 2.89 0.48 -5.97
C THR A 130 4.11 1.41 -5.97
N ALA A 131 4.93 1.34 -4.92
CA ALA A 131 6.04 2.27 -4.76
C ALA A 131 7.27 1.66 -4.09
N ALA A 132 8.46 2.01 -4.55
CA ALA A 132 9.69 1.86 -3.79
C ALA A 132 10.03 3.18 -3.09
N LEU A 133 10.21 3.13 -1.78
CA LEU A 133 10.51 4.27 -0.92
C LEU A 133 11.87 4.05 -0.28
N ARG A 134 12.81 4.98 -0.52
CA ARG A 134 14.17 4.90 0.01
C ARG A 134 14.50 6.14 0.82
N ILE A 135 15.02 5.94 2.02
CA ILE A 135 15.54 7.02 2.86
C ILE A 135 16.99 6.75 3.21
N GLY A 136 17.80 7.79 3.08
CA GLY A 136 19.22 7.76 3.42
C GLY A 136 19.53 8.50 4.72
N PRO A 137 20.80 8.49 5.15
CA PRO A 137 21.26 9.21 6.33
C PRO A 137 20.87 10.69 6.31
N GLY A 138 20.47 11.20 7.47
CA GLY A 138 20.05 12.59 7.65
C GLY A 138 18.63 12.92 7.20
N ALA A 139 17.88 11.96 6.65
CA ALA A 139 16.47 12.22 6.28
C ALA A 139 15.62 12.49 7.53
N GLU A 140 14.88 13.61 7.50
CA GLU A 140 13.92 13.96 8.55
C GLU A 140 12.71 13.03 8.55
N PRO A 141 11.97 12.91 9.66
CA PRO A 141 10.81 12.03 9.71
C PRO A 141 9.68 12.58 8.85
N GLN A 142 8.92 11.70 8.25
CA GLN A 142 7.68 12.07 7.58
C GLN A 142 6.63 12.49 8.62
N PRO A 143 5.79 13.51 8.35
CA PRO A 143 4.65 13.83 9.19
C PRO A 143 3.76 12.62 9.41
N LEU A 144 3.27 12.43 10.64
CA LEU A 144 2.28 11.38 10.93
C LEU A 144 1.00 11.65 10.16
N HIS A 145 0.57 10.69 9.36
CA HIS A 145 -0.57 10.81 8.46
C HIS A 145 -1.37 9.51 8.38
N ARG A 146 -2.52 9.61 7.77
CA ARG A 146 -3.37 8.49 7.35
C ARG A 146 -3.34 8.41 5.83
N ASP A 147 -3.12 7.25 5.26
CA ASP A 147 -3.09 7.08 3.80
C ASP A 147 -4.43 7.39 3.13
N GLN A 148 -5.53 7.20 3.85
CA GLN A 148 -6.88 7.47 3.35
C GLN A 148 -7.28 8.95 3.31
N LEU A 149 -6.34 9.88 3.40
CA LEU A 149 -6.60 11.34 3.44
C LEU A 149 -7.57 11.83 2.36
N LYS A 150 -7.48 11.27 1.16
CA LYS A 150 -8.32 11.64 0.00
C LYS A 150 -9.74 11.09 0.07
N PHE A 151 -9.93 10.01 0.82
CA PHE A 151 -11.19 9.31 0.95
C PHE A 151 -11.74 9.46 2.38
N GLN A 152 -11.66 10.65 2.94
CA GLN A 152 -12.11 10.92 4.30
C GLN A 152 -13.58 10.57 4.47
N THR A 153 -13.83 9.28 4.56
CA THR A 153 -15.05 8.81 5.15
C THR A 153 -14.95 9.04 6.64
N ARG A 154 -15.86 9.81 7.18
CA ARG A 154 -16.02 9.85 8.64
C ARG A 154 -16.17 8.40 9.11
N PRO A 155 -15.54 8.02 10.23
CA PRO A 155 -15.81 6.73 10.82
C PRO A 155 -17.32 6.56 10.89
N ASP A 156 -17.86 5.58 10.17
CA ASP A 156 -19.26 5.21 10.32
C ASP A 156 -19.40 4.58 11.70
N PRO A 157 -20.20 5.14 12.61
CA PRO A 157 -20.41 4.53 13.92
C PRO A 157 -20.96 3.10 13.84
N SER A 158 -21.62 2.74 12.74
CA SER A 158 -22.12 1.39 12.49
C SER A 158 -21.04 0.44 11.96
N ASN A 159 -19.96 0.95 11.39
CA ASN A 159 -18.81 0.18 10.91
C ASN A 159 -17.48 0.91 11.20
N PRO A 160 -16.99 0.86 12.44
CA PRO A 160 -15.77 1.54 12.86
C PRO A 160 -14.51 0.99 12.17
N LEU A 161 -14.60 -0.20 11.57
CA LEU A 161 -13.50 -0.85 10.84
C LEU A 161 -13.51 -0.54 9.34
N PHE A 162 -14.48 0.23 8.86
CA PHE A 162 -14.50 0.63 7.46
C PHE A 162 -13.21 1.37 7.10
N THR A 163 -12.47 0.83 6.14
CA THR A 163 -11.29 1.46 5.55
C THR A 163 -11.41 1.46 4.03
N PRO A 164 -11.05 2.56 3.34
CA PRO A 164 -11.02 2.60 1.88
C PRO A 164 -9.78 1.92 1.31
N MET A 165 -8.72 1.76 2.10
CA MET A 165 -7.44 1.20 1.64
C MET A 165 -6.67 0.49 2.76
N VAL A 166 -5.76 -0.39 2.34
CA VAL A 166 -4.83 -1.13 3.20
C VAL A 166 -3.43 -1.03 2.61
N GLY A 167 -2.46 -0.63 3.42
CA GLY A 167 -1.05 -0.62 3.07
C GLY A 167 -0.40 -1.98 3.32
N CYS A 168 0.51 -2.37 2.41
CA CYS A 168 1.46 -3.47 2.60
C CYS A 168 2.84 -2.96 2.25
N LEU A 169 3.70 -2.83 3.24
CA LEU A 169 5.05 -2.27 3.14
C LEU A 169 6.08 -3.37 3.38
N VAL A 170 6.65 -3.92 2.30
CA VAL A 170 7.64 -5.00 2.36
C VAL A 170 9.04 -4.41 2.58
N ALA A 171 9.77 -4.90 3.56
CA ALA A 171 11.14 -4.51 3.83
C ALA A 171 12.08 -5.06 2.75
N GLY A 172 12.69 -4.18 1.97
CA GLY A 172 13.75 -4.51 1.01
C GLY A 172 15.13 -4.59 1.66
N THR A 173 15.33 -3.81 2.74
CA THR A 173 16.53 -3.80 3.58
C THR A 173 16.13 -3.94 5.05
N ASN A 174 17.09 -4.10 5.96
CA ASN A 174 16.80 -3.98 7.39
C ASN A 174 16.11 -2.64 7.67
N CYS A 175 15.03 -2.69 8.43
CA CYS A 175 14.33 -1.54 8.96
C CYS A 175 14.56 -1.49 10.47
N THR A 176 15.27 -0.49 10.94
CA THR A 176 15.61 -0.29 12.35
C THR A 176 15.15 1.09 12.80
N PHE A 177 14.96 1.28 14.08
CA PHE A 177 14.71 2.61 14.62
C PHE A 177 15.74 3.64 14.14
N LYS A 178 17.02 3.25 14.13
CA LYS A 178 18.14 4.12 13.74
C LYS A 178 18.07 4.59 12.29
N ASN A 179 17.65 3.72 11.34
CA ASN A 179 17.55 4.07 9.91
C ASN A 179 16.17 4.53 9.49
N GLY A 180 15.30 4.85 10.45
CA GLY A 180 14.00 5.46 10.22
C GLY A 180 12.89 4.45 9.92
N ALA A 181 12.84 3.32 10.65
CA ALA A 181 11.71 2.40 10.58
C ALA A 181 10.38 3.16 10.66
N THR A 182 9.34 2.62 9.99
CA THR A 182 8.02 3.26 9.98
C THR A 182 7.46 3.38 11.40
N ALA A 183 7.19 4.60 11.81
CA ALA A 183 6.49 4.91 13.04
C ALA A 183 4.99 4.63 12.84
N VAL A 184 4.34 3.95 13.79
CA VAL A 184 2.92 3.58 13.74
C VAL A 184 2.31 3.86 15.10
N ILE A 185 1.10 4.37 15.14
CA ILE A 185 0.32 4.51 16.39
C ILE A 185 -0.75 3.42 16.42
N PRO A 186 -0.54 2.32 17.17
CA PRO A 186 -1.53 1.25 17.26
C PRO A 186 -2.87 1.74 17.82
N GLY A 187 -3.97 1.25 17.25
CA GLY A 187 -5.33 1.63 17.64
C GLY A 187 -5.80 3.00 17.11
N SER A 188 -4.92 3.76 16.44
CA SER A 188 -5.27 5.11 15.95
C SER A 188 -6.27 5.12 14.80
N HIS A 189 -6.49 4.01 14.13
CA HIS A 189 -7.52 3.85 13.11
C HIS A 189 -8.94 4.04 13.68
N LEU A 190 -9.13 3.78 14.98
CA LEU A 190 -10.40 3.95 15.69
C LEU A 190 -10.57 5.36 16.28
N TRP A 191 -9.59 6.26 16.10
CA TRP A 191 -9.67 7.59 16.69
C TRP A 191 -10.59 8.52 15.92
N ALA A 192 -11.22 9.42 16.66
CA ALA A 192 -11.95 10.53 16.08
C ALA A 192 -11.04 11.35 15.12
N PRO A 193 -11.61 11.91 14.04
CA PRO A 193 -10.82 12.61 13.01
C PRO A 193 -10.05 13.83 13.51
N ASP A 194 -10.49 14.45 14.57
CA ASP A 194 -9.93 15.67 15.19
C ASP A 194 -8.83 15.39 16.22
N ARG A 195 -8.56 14.11 16.54
CA ARG A 195 -7.48 13.76 17.47
C ARG A 195 -6.13 13.89 16.78
N ILE A 196 -5.28 14.76 17.33
CA ILE A 196 -3.92 15.01 16.84
C ILE A 196 -3.00 13.84 17.24
N PRO A 197 -2.27 13.21 16.29
CA PRO A 197 -1.30 12.17 16.60
C PRO A 197 -0.05 12.77 17.24
N LYS A 198 0.56 12.07 18.19
CA LYS A 198 1.79 12.48 18.87
C LYS A 198 2.89 11.44 18.68
N LYS A 199 4.14 11.90 18.54
CA LYS A 199 5.32 11.02 18.35
C LYS A 199 5.54 10.06 19.51
N GLU A 200 5.19 10.47 20.71
CA GLU A 200 5.32 9.68 21.95
C GLU A 200 4.35 8.49 22.00
N GLU A 201 3.33 8.48 21.13
CA GLU A 201 2.36 7.40 21.01
C GLU A 201 2.79 6.35 19.95
N CYS A 202 3.91 6.60 19.25
CA CYS A 202 4.41 5.72 18.21
C CYS A 202 5.19 4.54 18.78
N CYS A 203 5.05 3.40 18.09
CA CYS A 203 6.05 2.35 18.05
C CYS A 203 6.65 2.29 16.64
N TYR A 204 7.72 1.52 16.46
CA TYR A 204 8.44 1.46 15.20
C TYR A 204 8.40 0.05 14.62
N ALA A 205 8.09 -0.05 13.34
CA ALA A 205 8.08 -1.31 12.61
C ALA A 205 9.51 -1.72 12.23
N GLU A 206 10.25 -2.27 13.20
CA GLU A 206 11.55 -2.84 12.94
C GLU A 206 11.38 -4.21 12.26
N MET A 207 11.98 -4.37 11.09
CA MET A 207 11.73 -5.53 10.21
C MET A 207 13.03 -5.99 9.54
N ALA A 208 13.24 -7.30 9.50
CA ALA A 208 14.21 -7.91 8.61
C ALA A 208 13.72 -7.85 7.14
N PRO A 209 14.63 -7.88 6.15
CA PRO A 209 14.24 -7.97 4.75
C PRO A 209 13.33 -9.16 4.50
N GLY A 210 12.32 -8.96 3.65
CA GLY A 210 11.29 -9.97 3.38
C GLY A 210 10.12 -9.99 4.36
N SER A 211 10.17 -9.23 5.46
CA SER A 211 9.01 -9.00 6.32
C SER A 211 8.12 -7.91 5.73
N ALA A 212 6.84 -7.88 6.09
CA ALA A 212 5.88 -6.87 5.65
C ALA A 212 5.13 -6.24 6.82
N LEU A 213 4.96 -4.92 6.78
CA LEU A 213 4.03 -4.20 7.65
C LEU A 213 2.71 -4.01 6.90
N PHE A 214 1.61 -4.51 7.45
CA PHE A 214 0.26 -4.18 7.02
C PHE A 214 -0.31 -3.07 7.91
N THR A 215 -0.97 -2.09 7.29
CA THR A 215 -1.66 -1.00 8.00
C THR A 215 -3.02 -0.73 7.38
N LEU A 216 -4.05 -0.48 8.19
CA LEU A 216 -5.29 0.08 7.68
C LEU A 216 -5.06 1.54 7.27
N GLY A 217 -5.70 2.00 6.21
CA GLY A 217 -5.52 3.35 5.68
C GLY A 217 -5.84 4.48 6.67
N SER A 218 -6.62 4.17 7.71
CA SER A 218 -6.96 5.10 8.81
C SER A 218 -5.95 5.10 9.97
N THR A 219 -4.94 4.23 9.96
CA THR A 219 -3.92 4.17 11.01
C THR A 219 -2.88 5.27 10.80
N TYR A 220 -2.63 6.06 11.85
CA TYR A 220 -1.56 7.06 11.81
C TYR A 220 -0.19 6.40 11.76
N HIS A 221 0.59 6.77 10.76
CA HIS A 221 1.95 6.31 10.57
C HIS A 221 2.79 7.35 9.81
N GLY A 222 4.09 7.07 9.67
CA GLY A 222 5.03 7.88 8.89
C GLY A 222 6.44 7.30 8.94
N ALA A 223 7.29 7.65 7.99
CA ALA A 223 8.70 7.27 8.04
C ALA A 223 9.37 7.90 9.27
N GLY A 224 10.18 7.13 9.99
CA GLY A 224 11.01 7.64 11.08
C GLY A 224 12.20 8.48 10.56
N LYS A 225 12.86 9.18 11.47
CA LYS A 225 14.12 9.89 11.18
C LYS A 225 15.26 8.89 10.93
N ASN A 226 16.03 9.11 9.89
CA ASN A 226 17.26 8.33 9.67
C ASN A 226 18.46 9.05 10.30
N VAL A 227 18.94 8.51 11.40
CA VAL A 227 20.09 9.07 12.15
C VAL A 227 21.38 8.24 11.98
N CYS A 228 21.41 7.39 10.95
CA CYS A 228 22.61 6.64 10.59
C CYS A 228 23.70 7.55 10.04
N GLU A 229 24.93 7.16 10.28
CA GLU A 229 26.08 7.69 9.53
C GLU A 229 26.13 7.02 8.14
N PRO A 230 26.66 7.69 7.10
CA PRO A 230 26.77 7.11 5.75
C PRO A 230 27.55 5.79 5.69
N THR A 231 28.42 5.54 6.68
CA THR A 231 29.24 4.33 6.80
C THR A 231 28.59 3.20 7.58
N ASP A 232 27.41 3.42 8.17
CA ASP A 232 26.69 2.36 8.87
C ASP A 232 26.24 1.26 7.88
N PRO A 233 26.29 -0.03 8.25
CA PRO A 233 25.89 -1.13 7.35
C PRO A 233 24.46 -1.01 6.81
N ASP A 234 23.55 -0.54 7.66
CA ASP A 234 22.12 -0.37 7.35
C ASP A 234 21.75 1.11 7.16
N ALA A 235 22.69 1.95 6.68
CA ALA A 235 22.48 3.39 6.55
C ALA A 235 21.30 3.76 5.65
N VAL A 236 21.00 2.95 4.64
CA VAL A 236 19.94 3.19 3.68
C VAL A 236 18.81 2.20 3.89
N ARG A 237 17.61 2.70 4.17
CA ARG A 237 16.39 1.90 4.28
C ARG A 237 15.59 1.96 2.98
N THR A 238 15.17 0.80 2.45
CA THR A 238 14.29 0.69 1.30
C THR A 238 13.07 -0.16 1.65
N ILE A 239 11.89 0.39 1.39
CA ILE A 239 10.58 -0.27 1.52
C ILE A 239 9.95 -0.39 0.14
N LEU A 240 9.29 -1.51 -0.12
CA LEU A 240 8.55 -1.79 -1.34
C LEU A 240 7.06 -1.90 -1.00
N GLY A 241 6.28 -0.88 -1.36
CA GLY A 241 4.86 -0.79 -1.06
C GLY A 241 3.98 -1.41 -2.15
N CYS A 242 2.94 -2.12 -1.73
CA CYS A 242 1.87 -2.64 -2.57
C CYS A 242 0.54 -2.40 -1.86
N PHE A 243 -0.10 -1.29 -2.18
CA PHE A 243 -1.30 -0.80 -1.51
C PHE A 243 -2.55 -1.29 -2.23
N GLY A 244 -3.53 -1.79 -1.48
CA GLY A 244 -4.85 -2.12 -1.98
C GLY A 244 -5.89 -1.10 -1.55
N GLN A 245 -6.93 -0.95 -2.37
CA GLN A 245 -8.09 -0.12 -2.06
C GLN A 245 -9.38 -0.77 -2.55
N ARG A 246 -10.52 -0.26 -2.12
CA ARG A 246 -11.83 -0.64 -2.66
C ARG A 246 -11.89 -0.31 -4.15
N ASP A 247 -12.40 -1.22 -4.95
CA ASP A 247 -12.33 -1.17 -6.42
C ASP A 247 -13.20 -0.07 -7.06
N TYR A 248 -14.09 0.56 -6.29
CA TYR A 248 -14.93 1.66 -6.74
C TYR A 248 -14.38 3.06 -6.38
N TYR A 249 -13.21 3.15 -5.75
CA TYR A 249 -12.51 4.40 -5.55
C TYR A 249 -11.47 4.65 -6.66
N ARG A 250 -11.24 5.94 -6.95
CA ARG A 250 -10.14 6.30 -7.84
C ARG A 250 -8.80 5.99 -7.16
N PRO A 251 -7.88 5.24 -7.79
CA PRO A 251 -6.60 4.90 -7.20
C PRO A 251 -5.70 6.14 -7.01
N ASP A 252 -4.86 6.13 -5.99
CA ASP A 252 -3.86 7.17 -5.72
C ASP A 252 -2.86 7.30 -6.86
N GLN A 253 -2.48 6.15 -7.42
CA GLN A 253 -1.63 6.05 -8.60
C GLN A 253 -2.35 5.19 -9.63
N ASP A 254 -2.46 5.69 -10.84
CA ASP A 254 -3.11 4.99 -11.92
C ASP A 254 -2.17 3.92 -12.50
N GLU A 255 -2.30 2.68 -12.01
CA GLU A 255 -1.47 1.55 -12.46
C GLU A 255 -1.78 1.16 -13.91
N VAL A 256 -2.99 1.40 -14.40
CA VAL A 256 -3.35 1.14 -15.81
C VAL A 256 -2.53 2.04 -16.72
N PHE A 257 -2.49 3.36 -16.44
CA PHE A 257 -1.70 4.30 -17.23
C PHE A 257 -0.19 4.20 -17.02
N SER A 258 0.25 3.78 -15.84
CA SER A 258 1.67 3.67 -15.54
C SER A 258 2.31 2.36 -16.00
N THR A 259 1.50 1.35 -16.37
CA THR A 259 1.98 0.05 -16.87
C THR A 259 2.06 0.06 -18.39
N PRO A 260 3.26 -0.13 -18.99
CA PRO A 260 3.40 -0.25 -20.44
C PRO A 260 2.50 -1.35 -21.00
N LEU A 261 1.90 -1.12 -22.18
CA LEU A 261 0.91 -2.04 -22.75
C LEU A 261 1.47 -3.45 -23.02
N GLU A 262 2.74 -3.54 -23.40
CA GLU A 262 3.43 -4.82 -23.61
C GLU A 262 3.56 -5.62 -22.29
N ILE A 263 3.81 -4.92 -21.18
CA ILE A 263 3.82 -5.54 -19.85
C ILE A 263 2.39 -5.94 -19.47
N ALA A 264 1.41 -5.05 -19.60
CA ALA A 264 0.02 -5.35 -19.29
C ALA A 264 -0.50 -6.59 -20.04
N ARG A 265 -0.18 -6.73 -21.34
CA ARG A 265 -0.56 -7.90 -22.14
C ARG A 265 0.07 -9.21 -21.66
N SER A 266 1.22 -9.15 -20.99
CA SER A 266 1.91 -10.32 -20.43
C SER A 266 1.42 -10.68 -19.02
N LEU A 267 0.67 -9.80 -18.34
CA LEU A 267 0.20 -10.05 -16.97
C LEU A 267 -0.86 -11.15 -16.93
N PRO A 268 -0.81 -12.02 -15.91
CA PRO A 268 -1.86 -13.00 -15.66
C PRO A 268 -3.22 -12.32 -15.38
N GLU A 269 -4.30 -13.03 -15.70
CA GLU A 269 -5.66 -12.49 -15.57
C GLU A 269 -6.03 -12.11 -14.13
N ASP A 270 -5.62 -12.89 -13.14
CA ASP A 270 -5.84 -12.60 -11.73
C ASP A 270 -5.16 -11.29 -11.29
N ILE A 271 -4.02 -10.95 -11.89
CA ILE A 271 -3.31 -9.70 -11.66
C ILE A 271 -4.00 -8.54 -12.38
N LEU A 272 -4.39 -8.72 -13.64
CA LEU A 272 -5.12 -7.70 -14.41
C LEU A 272 -6.41 -7.28 -13.72
N LYS A 273 -7.13 -8.23 -13.09
CA LYS A 273 -8.35 -7.92 -12.33
C LYS A 273 -8.08 -6.93 -11.21
N VAL A 274 -7.08 -7.20 -10.39
CA VAL A 274 -6.73 -6.36 -9.23
C VAL A 274 -5.99 -5.08 -9.66
N ALA A 275 -5.31 -5.08 -10.80
CA ALA A 275 -4.60 -3.90 -11.31
C ALA A 275 -5.50 -2.85 -12.00
N GLY A 276 -6.81 -3.05 -12.03
CA GLY A 276 -7.77 -2.07 -12.59
C GLY A 276 -8.12 -2.27 -14.06
N TRP A 277 -7.72 -3.39 -14.68
CA TRP A 277 -8.09 -3.71 -16.07
C TRP A 277 -9.48 -4.36 -16.19
N TYR A 278 -10.21 -4.47 -15.09
CA TYR A 278 -11.58 -4.95 -15.04
C TYR A 278 -12.49 -3.90 -14.37
N LYS A 279 -13.75 -3.91 -14.75
CA LYS A 279 -14.76 -3.07 -14.10
C LYS A 279 -14.94 -3.47 -12.64
N SER A 280 -15.23 -2.49 -11.82
CA SER A 280 -15.70 -2.69 -10.45
C SER A 280 -17.20 -2.98 -10.40
N VAL A 281 -17.71 -3.16 -9.19
CA VAL A 281 -19.15 -3.31 -8.93
C VAL A 281 -19.95 -2.14 -9.52
N GLY A 282 -21.15 -2.42 -10.01
CA GLY A 282 -21.99 -1.41 -10.65
C GLY A 282 -21.46 -0.92 -12.01
N GLY A 283 -20.41 -1.55 -12.54
CA GLY A 283 -19.83 -1.22 -13.85
C GLY A 283 -18.81 -0.08 -13.83
N GLY A 284 -18.36 0.35 -12.66
CA GLY A 284 -17.32 1.40 -12.56
C GLY A 284 -16.06 1.05 -13.36
N GLY A 285 -15.49 2.04 -14.09
CA GLY A 285 -14.29 1.84 -14.90
C GLY A 285 -14.50 1.16 -16.26
N TYR A 286 -15.72 1.09 -16.79
CA TYR A 286 -15.94 0.59 -18.15
C TYR A 286 -15.33 1.56 -19.20
N VAL A 287 -15.01 1.03 -20.38
CA VAL A 287 -14.45 1.83 -21.47
C VAL A 287 -15.56 2.26 -22.43
N GLU A 288 -16.26 1.30 -23.05
CA GLU A 288 -17.32 1.55 -24.01
C GLU A 288 -18.36 0.43 -23.90
N ASP A 289 -19.63 0.74 -24.00
CA ASP A 289 -20.74 -0.22 -23.90
C ASP A 289 -20.63 -1.19 -22.72
N HIS A 290 -20.19 -0.70 -21.57
CA HIS A 290 -19.95 -1.47 -20.36
C HIS A 290 -18.92 -2.62 -20.50
N GLN A 291 -18.04 -2.57 -21.51
CA GLN A 291 -16.95 -3.54 -21.67
C GLN A 291 -15.81 -3.30 -20.68
N HIS A 292 -15.08 -4.37 -20.33
CA HIS A 292 -13.91 -4.27 -19.47
C HIS A 292 -12.73 -3.61 -20.20
N PRO A 293 -11.90 -2.82 -19.55
CA PRO A 293 -10.66 -2.30 -20.13
C PRO A 293 -9.76 -3.39 -20.74
N VAL A 294 -9.70 -4.58 -20.15
CA VAL A 294 -8.91 -5.71 -20.65
C VAL A 294 -9.34 -6.18 -22.04
N ASP A 295 -10.61 -6.02 -22.43
CA ASP A 295 -11.09 -6.40 -23.76
C ASP A 295 -10.44 -5.53 -24.82
N PHE A 296 -10.26 -4.24 -24.56
CA PHE A 296 -9.53 -3.31 -25.44
C PHE A 296 -8.03 -3.58 -25.45
N LEU A 297 -7.44 -3.94 -24.31
CA LEU A 297 -6.04 -4.34 -24.23
C LEU A 297 -5.75 -5.54 -25.15
N ARG A 298 -6.62 -6.56 -25.13
CA ARG A 298 -6.49 -7.79 -25.93
C ARG A 298 -6.76 -7.57 -27.43
N GLN A 299 -7.68 -6.70 -27.77
CA GLN A 299 -8.01 -6.34 -29.15
C GLN A 299 -6.96 -5.45 -29.82
N GLY A 300 -6.00 -4.95 -29.08
CA GLY A 300 -4.95 -4.06 -29.61
C GLY A 300 -5.46 -2.67 -30.03
N ILE A 301 -6.62 -2.25 -29.53
CA ILE A 301 -7.22 -0.95 -29.81
C ILE A 301 -6.39 0.19 -29.20
N TRP A 302 -5.69 -0.10 -28.12
CA TRP A 302 -4.67 0.80 -27.56
C TRP A 302 -3.40 0.70 -28.43
N LYS A 303 -3.23 1.65 -29.31
CA LYS A 303 -2.01 1.78 -30.14
C LYS A 303 -1.03 2.74 -29.50
#